data_2541957deff30537672bcc1ca777090e
#
_entry.id   2541957deff30537672bcc1ca777090e
#
_cell.length_a   1.000
_cell.length_b   1.000
_cell.length_c   1.000
_cell.angle_alpha   90.00
_cell.angle_beta   90.00
_cell.angle_gamma   90.00
#
_symmetry.space_group_name_H-M   'P 1'
#
loop_
_entity.id
_entity.type
_entity.pdbx_description
1 polymer ?
#
loop_
_entity_poly.entity_id
_entity_poly.type
_entity_poly.pdbx_seq_one_letter_code
_entity_poly.pdbx_strand_id
1 'polypeptide(L)'
;MNNTYVTNLQKDLPRRSFLALLSCTGFLVAACGKVAQEPEISAQEVGLQTIISEKTRFILAANAFAASNPIYAPALQIVAEHNALHVAALTKFASLAAPEASASAIPEVGLTLGKLSAQCAVFSNSHLEFACSGISAELSRTLGLIAGSEIMHHAFLNSIQL
;
A
#
# COMPACT_ATOMS: atom_id res chain seq x y z
N MET A 1 -16.55 -20.76 44.87
CA MET A 1 -15.11 -20.95 45.08
C MET A 1 -14.40 -20.20 43.98
N ASN A 2 -13.87 -19.09 44.39
CA ASN A 2 -12.73 -18.29 43.90
C ASN A 2 -12.64 -17.88 42.45
N ASN A 3 -13.22 -16.73 42.25
CA ASN A 3 -12.95 -15.78 41.22
C ASN A 3 -11.82 -14.87 41.76
N THR A 4 -10.60 -14.93 41.18
CA THR A 4 -9.56 -13.91 41.42
C THR A 4 -8.48 -14.13 40.36
N TYR A 5 -8.07 -13.03 39.75
CA TYR A 5 -6.88 -12.64 39.00
C TYR A 5 -7.15 -12.13 37.57
N VAL A 6 -7.78 -10.96 37.50
CA VAL A 6 -7.48 -10.01 36.42
C VAL A 6 -7.39 -8.63 37.06
N THR A 7 -6.23 -8.27 37.57
CA THR A 7 -5.92 -6.92 37.95
C THR A 7 -4.45 -6.61 37.62
N ASN A 8 -4.26 -5.48 36.94
CA ASN A 8 -3.03 -4.70 36.87
C ASN A 8 -1.98 -5.10 35.82
N LEU A 9 -2.16 -4.50 34.65
CA LEU A 9 -1.00 -4.04 33.86
C LEU A 9 -1.34 -2.73 33.14
N GLN A 10 -1.81 -1.77 33.92
CA GLN A 10 -1.82 -0.36 33.50
C GLN A 10 -0.55 0.27 34.09
N LYS A 11 0.57 0.01 33.41
CA LYS A 11 1.86 0.61 33.77
C LYS A 11 1.92 1.98 33.09
N ASP A 12 1.74 3.02 33.91
CA ASP A 12 1.88 4.42 33.56
C ASP A 12 3.20 4.68 32.82
N LEU A 13 3.10 4.96 31.54
CA LEU A 13 4.23 5.53 30.79
C LEU A 13 4.30 7.03 31.13
N PRO A 14 5.40 7.49 31.71
CA PRO A 14 5.52 8.90 32.11
C PRO A 14 5.57 9.78 30.87
N ARG A 15 4.57 10.68 30.77
CA ARG A 15 4.41 11.68 29.70
C ARG A 15 5.60 12.65 29.56
N ARG A 16 6.64 12.51 30.39
CA ARG A 16 7.83 13.36 30.40
C ARG A 16 8.98 12.90 29.50
N SER A 17 8.93 11.68 28.97
CA SER A 17 9.99 11.15 28.11
C SER A 17 9.86 11.55 26.63
N PHE A 18 8.73 12.16 26.24
CA PHE A 18 8.51 12.59 24.85
C PHE A 18 9.11 13.96 24.51
N LEU A 19 9.49 14.74 25.52
CA LEU A 19 10.04 16.10 25.34
C LEU A 19 11.57 16.18 25.34
N ALA A 20 12.26 15.08 25.59
CA ALA A 20 13.72 15.07 25.70
C ALA A 20 14.45 14.78 24.36
N LEU A 21 13.74 14.46 23.28
CA LEU A 21 14.33 14.16 21.98
C LEU A 21 14.34 15.33 20.98
N LEU A 22 13.87 16.51 21.39
CA LEU A 22 13.75 17.70 20.51
C LEU A 22 14.83 18.77 20.76
N SER A 23 15.89 18.51 21.51
CA SER A 23 16.86 19.52 21.90
C SER A 23 18.31 19.26 21.51
N CYS A 24 18.58 18.54 20.43
CA CYS A 24 19.95 18.40 19.92
C CYS A 24 20.07 18.70 18.41
N THR A 25 19.55 19.85 17.97
CA THR A 25 20.00 20.43 16.69
C THR A 25 20.11 21.96 16.85
N GLY A 26 21.14 22.35 17.62
CA GLY A 26 21.61 23.70 17.70
C GLY A 26 22.87 23.88 16.89
N PHE A 27 22.82 24.76 15.90
CA PHE A 27 23.91 25.54 15.34
C PHE A 27 25.07 24.83 14.64
N LEU A 28 25.01 24.78 13.32
CA LEU A 28 26.12 25.19 12.44
C LEU A 28 25.54 26.00 11.26
N VAL A 29 25.52 27.32 11.45
CA VAL A 29 25.31 28.26 10.35
C VAL A 29 26.66 28.65 9.78
N ALA A 30 26.71 28.72 8.47
CA ALA A 30 27.64 29.46 7.63
C ALA A 30 28.67 28.64 6.84
N ALA A 31 28.29 28.25 5.64
CA ALA A 31 29.15 28.44 4.48
C ALA A 31 28.25 28.54 3.24
N CYS A 32 28.26 29.67 2.56
CA CYS A 32 27.58 29.93 1.30
C CYS A 32 28.00 28.92 0.23
N GLY A 33 27.10 28.05 -0.11
CA GLY A 33 27.10 27.29 -1.34
C GLY A 33 25.62 26.94 -1.56
N LYS A 34 24.97 27.49 -2.59
CA LYS A 34 23.68 27.01 -3.05
C LYS A 34 23.89 25.60 -3.58
N VAL A 35 23.95 24.63 -2.69
CA VAL A 35 23.65 23.25 -3.04
C VAL A 35 22.18 23.28 -3.38
N ALA A 36 21.84 22.99 -4.63
CA ALA A 36 20.47 22.74 -5.02
C ALA A 36 19.99 21.60 -4.12
N GLN A 37 19.15 21.92 -3.14
CA GLN A 37 18.54 20.97 -2.26
C GLN A 37 17.63 20.13 -3.16
N GLU A 38 17.99 18.86 -3.39
CA GLU A 38 17.08 17.92 -4.03
C GLU A 38 15.76 17.99 -3.28
N PRO A 39 14.62 18.09 -4.01
CA PRO A 39 13.33 18.17 -3.36
C PRO A 39 13.14 16.94 -2.46
N GLU A 40 12.99 17.17 -1.18
CA GLU A 40 12.76 16.12 -0.19
C GLU A 40 11.42 15.45 -0.52
N ILE A 41 11.48 14.21 -1.03
CA ILE A 41 10.28 13.44 -1.41
C ILE A 41 9.49 13.18 -0.13
N SER A 42 8.23 13.64 -0.09
CA SER A 42 7.40 13.46 1.09
C SER A 42 7.10 11.98 1.36
N ALA A 43 6.90 11.61 2.63
CA ALA A 43 6.50 10.25 3.00
C ALA A 43 5.19 9.83 2.33
N GLN A 44 4.27 10.79 2.08
CA GLN A 44 3.05 10.56 1.31
C GLN A 44 3.37 10.16 -0.14
N GLU A 45 4.29 10.86 -0.79
CA GLU A 45 4.67 10.55 -2.17
C GLU A 45 5.31 9.16 -2.26
N VAL A 46 6.23 8.82 -1.35
CA VAL A 46 6.86 7.49 -1.29
C VAL A 46 5.81 6.39 -1.10
N GLY A 47 4.88 6.56 -0.17
CA GLY A 47 3.80 5.61 0.07
C GLY A 47 2.90 5.41 -1.16
N LEU A 48 2.54 6.52 -1.81
CA LEU A 48 1.71 6.50 -3.01
C LEU A 48 2.42 5.79 -4.19
N GLN A 49 3.69 6.07 -4.42
CA GLN A 49 4.51 5.42 -5.43
C GLN A 49 4.64 3.91 -5.17
N THR A 50 4.79 3.52 -3.91
CA THR A 50 4.83 2.12 -3.51
C THR A 50 3.52 1.41 -3.90
N ILE A 51 2.36 1.98 -3.54
CA ILE A 51 1.04 1.42 -3.88
C ILE A 51 0.87 1.28 -5.40
N ILE A 52 1.19 2.33 -6.16
CA ILE A 52 1.09 2.32 -7.63
C ILE A 52 1.98 1.20 -8.23
N SER A 53 3.20 1.09 -7.75
CA SER A 53 4.15 0.07 -8.20
C SER A 53 3.69 -1.35 -7.89
N GLU A 54 3.18 -1.59 -6.69
CA GLU A 54 2.66 -2.90 -6.28
C GLU A 54 1.43 -3.31 -7.10
N LYS A 55 0.50 -2.40 -7.34
CA LYS A 55 -0.66 -2.65 -8.19
C LYS A 55 -0.26 -2.95 -9.63
N THR A 56 0.70 -2.23 -10.17
CA THR A 56 1.21 -2.47 -11.53
C THR A 56 1.83 -3.87 -11.63
N ARG A 57 2.62 -4.29 -10.64
CA ARG A 57 3.15 -5.66 -10.57
C ARG A 57 2.05 -6.70 -10.45
N PHE A 58 1.01 -6.44 -9.67
CA PHE A 58 -0.13 -7.35 -9.57
C PHE A 58 -0.84 -7.52 -10.91
N ILE A 59 -1.08 -6.46 -11.68
CA ILE A 59 -1.68 -6.51 -13.01
C ILE A 59 -0.84 -7.42 -13.93
N LEU A 60 0.49 -7.26 -13.93
CA LEU A 60 1.38 -8.09 -14.72
C LEU A 60 1.31 -9.57 -14.29
N ALA A 61 1.29 -9.84 -12.99
CA ALA A 61 1.19 -11.19 -12.46
C ALA A 61 -0.16 -11.85 -12.80
N ALA A 62 -1.27 -11.10 -12.66
CA ALA A 62 -2.61 -11.58 -13.01
C ALA A 62 -2.72 -11.94 -14.50
N ASN A 63 -2.19 -11.08 -15.37
CA ASN A 63 -2.18 -11.32 -16.80
C ASN A 63 -1.30 -12.54 -17.19
N ALA A 64 -0.13 -12.70 -16.58
CA ALA A 64 0.75 -13.82 -16.80
C ALA A 64 0.09 -15.15 -16.35
N PHE A 65 -0.57 -15.13 -15.18
CA PHE A 65 -1.30 -16.30 -14.69
C PHE A 65 -2.50 -16.63 -15.58
N ALA A 66 -3.25 -15.64 -16.06
CA ALA A 66 -4.38 -15.82 -16.98
C ALA A 66 -3.93 -16.46 -18.30
N ALA A 67 -2.79 -16.03 -18.84
CA ALA A 67 -2.23 -16.61 -20.07
C ALA A 67 -1.90 -18.11 -19.92
N SER A 68 -1.44 -18.52 -18.73
CA SER A 68 -1.12 -19.93 -18.42
C SER A 68 -2.33 -20.76 -17.95
N ASN A 69 -3.43 -20.08 -17.57
CA ASN A 69 -4.63 -20.70 -17.01
C ASN A 69 -5.91 -20.11 -17.62
N PRO A 70 -6.23 -20.47 -18.88
CA PRO A 70 -7.31 -19.82 -19.66
C PRO A 70 -8.70 -19.89 -19.01
N ILE A 71 -8.95 -20.87 -18.14
CA ILE A 71 -10.23 -21.01 -17.43
C ILE A 71 -10.50 -19.81 -16.50
N TYR A 72 -9.45 -19.20 -15.97
CA TYR A 72 -9.55 -18.03 -15.09
C TYR A 72 -9.37 -16.69 -15.81
N ALA A 73 -9.01 -16.72 -17.11
CA ALA A 73 -8.67 -15.53 -17.87
C ALA A 73 -9.77 -14.45 -17.85
N PRO A 74 -11.08 -14.76 -18.04
CA PRO A 74 -12.13 -13.73 -18.00
C PRO A 74 -12.23 -13.04 -16.64
N ALA A 75 -12.10 -13.79 -15.55
CA ALA A 75 -12.18 -13.23 -14.19
C ALA A 75 -10.96 -12.37 -13.86
N LEU A 76 -9.77 -12.83 -14.22
CA LEU A 76 -8.52 -12.12 -13.98
C LEU A 76 -8.40 -10.86 -14.84
N GLN A 77 -8.94 -10.86 -16.04
CA GLN A 77 -9.00 -9.68 -16.89
C GLN A 77 -9.81 -8.56 -16.21
N ILE A 78 -11.00 -8.88 -15.67
CA ILE A 78 -11.83 -7.92 -14.93
C ILE A 78 -11.05 -7.32 -13.75
N VAL A 79 -10.39 -8.17 -12.96
CA VAL A 79 -9.62 -7.71 -11.80
C VAL A 79 -8.42 -6.86 -12.22
N ALA A 80 -7.72 -7.24 -13.29
CA ALA A 80 -6.58 -6.48 -13.83
C ALA A 80 -7.03 -5.10 -14.38
N GLU A 81 -8.15 -5.04 -15.09
CA GLU A 81 -8.73 -3.79 -15.61
C GLU A 81 -9.13 -2.85 -14.47
N HIS A 82 -9.79 -3.36 -13.42
CA HIS A 82 -10.12 -2.55 -12.24
C HIS A 82 -8.85 -2.03 -11.55
N ASN A 83 -7.82 -2.86 -11.39
CA ASN A 83 -6.55 -2.42 -10.82
C ASN A 83 -5.85 -1.36 -11.69
N ALA A 84 -5.96 -1.43 -13.02
CA ALA A 84 -5.46 -0.38 -13.91
C ALA A 84 -6.21 0.95 -13.70
N LEU A 85 -7.52 0.91 -13.48
CA LEU A 85 -8.31 2.10 -13.11
C LEU A 85 -7.90 2.67 -11.74
N HIS A 86 -7.61 1.81 -10.77
CA HIS A 86 -7.07 2.24 -9.48
C HIS A 86 -5.72 2.94 -9.62
N VAL A 87 -4.80 2.38 -10.41
CA VAL A 87 -3.50 3.02 -10.72
C VAL A 87 -3.72 4.39 -11.34
N ALA A 88 -4.58 4.50 -12.37
CA ALA A 88 -4.90 5.76 -13.03
C ALA A 88 -5.51 6.80 -12.06
N ALA A 89 -6.34 6.37 -11.12
CA ALA A 89 -6.91 7.25 -10.10
C ALA A 89 -5.84 7.77 -9.12
N LEU A 90 -4.93 6.89 -8.66
CA LEU A 90 -3.87 7.23 -7.71
C LEU A 90 -2.78 8.10 -8.33
N THR A 91 -2.46 7.87 -9.60
CA THR A 91 -1.46 8.67 -10.33
C THR A 91 -1.82 10.17 -10.40
N LYS A 92 -3.10 10.54 -10.28
CA LYS A 92 -3.54 11.93 -10.22
C LYS A 92 -3.06 12.67 -8.96
N PHE A 93 -2.71 11.94 -7.91
CA PHE A 93 -2.20 12.48 -6.64
C PHE A 93 -0.67 12.42 -6.55
N ALA A 94 -0.01 11.70 -7.46
CA ALA A 94 1.44 11.59 -7.49
C ALA A 94 2.05 12.84 -8.13
N SER A 95 3.07 13.40 -7.49
CA SER A 95 3.84 14.55 -8.01
C SER A 95 4.94 14.11 -8.97
N LEU A 96 5.43 12.90 -8.79
CA LEU A 96 6.47 12.27 -9.60
C LEU A 96 5.83 11.27 -10.58
N ALA A 97 6.48 11.10 -11.72
CA ALA A 97 6.09 10.01 -12.61
C ALA A 97 6.21 8.67 -11.87
N ALA A 98 5.20 7.81 -12.03
CA ALA A 98 5.29 6.48 -11.46
C ALA A 98 6.57 5.80 -11.97
N PRO A 99 7.35 5.14 -11.08
CA PRO A 99 8.51 4.38 -11.54
C PRO A 99 8.03 3.38 -12.58
N GLU A 100 8.72 3.32 -13.71
CA GLU A 100 8.44 2.30 -14.71
C GLU A 100 8.48 0.94 -14.02
N ALA A 101 7.35 0.23 -14.05
CA ALA A 101 7.30 -1.11 -13.52
C ALA A 101 8.34 -1.92 -14.30
N SER A 102 9.44 -2.20 -13.65
CA SER A 102 10.51 -2.98 -14.24
C SER A 102 9.88 -4.29 -14.69
N ALA A 103 9.93 -4.56 -15.99
CA ALA A 103 9.42 -5.81 -16.60
C ALA A 103 10.04 -7.09 -16.01
N SER A 104 10.97 -6.92 -15.08
CA SER A 104 11.55 -7.96 -14.23
C SER A 104 10.61 -8.54 -13.16
N ALA A 105 9.31 -8.21 -13.18
CA ALA A 105 8.35 -9.01 -12.43
C ALA A 105 8.23 -10.39 -13.12
N ILE A 106 9.29 -11.18 -12.95
CA ILE A 106 9.27 -12.62 -13.22
C ILE A 106 8.05 -13.16 -12.48
N PRO A 107 7.14 -13.91 -13.15
CA PRO A 107 6.06 -14.55 -12.43
C PRO A 107 6.67 -15.34 -11.27
N GLU A 108 6.21 -15.07 -10.05
CA GLU A 108 6.66 -15.86 -8.91
C GLU A 108 6.46 -17.33 -9.22
N VAL A 109 7.51 -18.11 -9.16
CA VAL A 109 7.41 -19.56 -9.31
C VAL A 109 6.39 -20.06 -8.31
N GLY A 110 5.33 -20.73 -8.80
CA GLY A 110 4.22 -21.18 -7.95
C GLY A 110 3.15 -20.13 -7.67
N LEU A 111 2.94 -19.16 -8.55
CA LEU A 111 1.78 -18.29 -8.52
C LEU A 111 0.50 -19.13 -8.65
N THR A 112 -0.49 -18.86 -7.80
CA THR A 112 -1.79 -19.53 -7.78
C THR A 112 -2.91 -18.50 -7.71
N LEU A 113 -4.13 -18.90 -8.10
CA LEU A 113 -5.31 -18.06 -7.95
C LEU A 113 -5.52 -17.62 -6.48
N GLY A 114 -5.29 -18.55 -5.54
CA GLY A 114 -5.36 -18.25 -4.09
C GLY A 114 -4.36 -17.19 -3.64
N LYS A 115 -3.14 -17.17 -4.18
CA LYS A 115 -2.14 -16.13 -3.89
C LYS A 115 -2.58 -14.78 -4.46
N LEU A 116 -3.11 -14.73 -5.69
CA LEU A 116 -3.65 -13.49 -6.27
C LEU A 116 -4.84 -12.99 -5.45
N SER A 117 -5.73 -13.86 -5.03
CA SER A 117 -6.83 -13.51 -4.14
C SER A 117 -6.35 -12.95 -2.80
N ALA A 118 -5.42 -13.64 -2.14
CA ALA A 118 -4.83 -13.18 -0.87
C ALA A 118 -4.16 -11.80 -1.00
N GLN A 119 -3.51 -11.53 -2.13
CA GLN A 119 -2.88 -10.23 -2.39
C GLN A 119 -3.91 -9.10 -2.44
N CYS A 120 -5.10 -9.32 -2.99
CA CYS A 120 -6.19 -8.33 -2.94
C CYS A 120 -6.59 -7.99 -1.50
N ALA A 121 -6.66 -8.98 -0.59
CA ALA A 121 -6.94 -8.71 0.82
C ALA A 121 -5.81 -7.91 1.50
N VAL A 122 -4.54 -8.21 1.17
CA VAL A 122 -3.38 -7.42 1.63
C VAL A 122 -3.48 -5.98 1.15
N PHE A 123 -3.81 -5.76 -0.13
CA PHE A 123 -4.00 -4.41 -0.67
C PHE A 123 -5.13 -3.65 0.03
N SER A 124 -6.26 -4.30 0.31
CA SER A 124 -7.35 -3.66 1.04
C SER A 124 -6.87 -3.11 2.39
N ASN A 125 -6.14 -3.91 3.16
CA ASN A 125 -5.64 -3.50 4.47
C ASN A 125 -4.60 -2.38 4.37
N SER A 126 -3.60 -2.51 3.50
CA SER A 126 -2.54 -1.50 3.34
C SER A 126 -3.08 -0.16 2.84
N HIS A 127 -4.09 -0.17 1.96
CA HIS A 127 -4.73 1.06 1.50
C HIS A 127 -5.51 1.75 2.61
N LEU A 128 -6.21 1.00 3.48
CA LEU A 128 -6.90 1.57 4.64
C LEU A 128 -5.91 2.16 5.65
N GLU A 129 -4.82 1.46 5.94
CA GLU A 129 -3.76 1.98 6.82
C GLU A 129 -3.18 3.29 6.28
N PHE A 130 -2.87 3.32 4.99
CA PHE A 130 -2.36 4.54 4.36
C PHE A 130 -3.41 5.66 4.31
N ALA A 131 -4.68 5.34 4.06
CA ALA A 131 -5.77 6.32 4.11
C ALA A 131 -5.92 6.99 5.49
N CYS A 132 -5.54 6.28 6.57
CA CYS A 132 -5.57 6.78 7.95
C CYS A 132 -4.28 7.49 8.37
N SER A 133 -3.24 7.60 7.54
CA SER A 133 -1.93 8.13 7.91
C SER A 133 -1.81 9.67 7.88
N GLY A 134 -2.93 10.41 7.82
CA GLY A 134 -2.93 11.88 7.84
C GLY A 134 -2.69 12.54 6.47
N ILE A 135 -2.96 11.82 5.40
CA ILE A 135 -2.93 12.31 4.02
C ILE A 135 -4.16 13.20 3.70
N SER A 136 -4.22 13.78 2.49
CA SER A 136 -5.36 14.61 2.09
C SER A 136 -6.68 13.83 2.13
N ALA A 137 -7.78 14.52 2.47
CA ALA A 137 -9.11 13.90 2.57
C ALA A 137 -9.58 13.28 1.25
N GLU A 138 -9.18 13.85 0.11
CA GLU A 138 -9.52 13.34 -1.21
C GLU A 138 -8.79 12.03 -1.52
N LEU A 139 -7.48 11.97 -1.26
CA LEU A 139 -6.70 10.75 -1.42
C LEU A 139 -7.16 9.67 -0.44
N SER A 140 -7.44 10.04 0.82
CA SER A 140 -7.97 9.11 1.84
C SER A 140 -9.30 8.47 1.39
N ARG A 141 -10.23 9.28 0.85
CA ARG A 141 -11.49 8.77 0.30
C ARG A 141 -11.25 7.85 -0.89
N THR A 142 -10.37 8.22 -1.81
CA THR A 142 -10.03 7.41 -2.99
C THR A 142 -9.46 6.06 -2.58
N LEU A 143 -8.53 6.03 -1.64
CA LEU A 143 -7.95 4.80 -1.10
C LEU A 143 -8.98 3.91 -0.39
N GLY A 144 -9.92 4.51 0.36
CA GLY A 144 -11.01 3.78 0.99
C GLY A 144 -11.92 3.08 -0.02
N LEU A 145 -12.25 3.75 -1.14
CA LEU A 145 -13.03 3.14 -2.22
C LEU A 145 -12.25 2.01 -2.93
N ILE A 146 -10.97 2.22 -3.17
CA ILE A 146 -10.09 1.20 -3.75
C ILE A 146 -9.98 0.00 -2.81
N ALA A 147 -9.81 0.21 -1.52
CA ALA A 147 -9.76 -0.87 -0.52
C ALA A 147 -11.04 -1.72 -0.51
N GLY A 148 -12.21 -1.07 -0.61
CA GLY A 148 -13.49 -1.76 -0.75
C GLY A 148 -13.56 -2.60 -2.03
N SER A 149 -13.06 -2.11 -3.15
CA SER A 149 -12.96 -2.88 -4.40
C SER A 149 -12.02 -4.09 -4.26
N GLU A 150 -10.89 -3.93 -3.58
CA GLU A 150 -9.93 -5.03 -3.40
C GLU A 150 -10.50 -6.19 -2.56
N ILE A 151 -11.27 -5.89 -1.52
CA ILE A 151 -11.90 -6.97 -0.74
C ILE A 151 -12.98 -7.70 -1.55
N MET A 152 -13.64 -7.00 -2.48
CA MET A 152 -14.55 -7.64 -3.42
C MET A 152 -13.81 -8.52 -4.44
N HIS A 153 -12.65 -8.08 -4.95
CA HIS A 153 -11.80 -8.91 -5.80
C HIS A 153 -11.33 -10.17 -5.06
N HIS A 154 -10.92 -10.03 -3.80
CA HIS A 154 -10.59 -11.17 -2.94
C HIS A 154 -11.74 -12.19 -2.87
N ALA A 155 -12.94 -11.74 -2.52
CA ALA A 155 -14.12 -12.60 -2.42
C ALA A 155 -14.47 -13.25 -3.78
N PHE A 156 -14.41 -12.47 -4.87
CA PHE A 156 -14.69 -12.96 -6.20
C PHE A 156 -13.70 -14.04 -6.66
N LEU A 157 -12.39 -13.80 -6.52
CA LEU A 157 -11.38 -14.78 -6.91
C LEU A 157 -11.45 -16.05 -6.04
N ASN A 158 -11.81 -15.94 -4.76
CA ASN A 158 -12.04 -17.12 -3.91
C ASN A 158 -13.26 -17.94 -4.34
N SER A 159 -14.30 -17.29 -4.85
CA SER A 159 -15.53 -17.98 -5.26
C SER A 159 -15.38 -18.84 -6.51
N ILE A 160 -14.33 -18.62 -7.30
CA ILE A 160 -14.05 -19.34 -8.55
C ILE A 160 -12.88 -20.35 -8.43
N GLN A 161 -12.32 -20.52 -7.23
CA GLN A 161 -11.31 -21.56 -7.00
C GLN A 161 -11.97 -22.94 -7.11
N LEU A 162 -11.49 -23.77 -8.05
CA LEU A 162 -11.96 -25.13 -8.28
C LEU A 162 -11.11 -26.15 -7.51
#